data_b50d3bb26de8168417bd66921c44e9be
#
_entry.id   b50d3bb26de8168417bd66921c44e9be
#
_cell.length_a   1.000
_cell.length_b   1.000
_cell.length_c   1.000
_cell.angle_alpha   90.00
_cell.angle_beta   90.00
_cell.angle_gamma   90.00
#
_symmetry.space_group_name_H-M   'P 1'
#
loop_
_entity.id
_entity.type
_entity.pdbx_description
1 polymer ?
#
loop_
_entity_poly.entity_id
_entity_poly.type
_entity_poly.pdbx_seq_one_letter_code
_entity_poly.pdbx_strand_id
1 'polypeptide(L)'
;MKSFILSNILLGLAAAVPQYGDLSGPPKRFTIRNVSLIGSGCPSGTAHVQVDRSGTIFEASFSAYQVQTGPTVPASEWRKNCKLSLNLDYDPGFQFRLVGTDMSGFASIPDGIGGQCVNSFSFAGDNGDRIEYIVRFQGRNSGRFDLHSTPGLSSWSSCESNTSILNLNTACELEPSNHRALIAVDEVSGKLTVKCAIQWQRCLK
;
A
#
# COMPACT_ATOMS: atom_id res chain seq x y z
N MET A 1 -11.34 33.21 72.58
CA MET A 1 -11.35 32.04 71.72
C MET A 1 -11.29 32.52 70.26
N LYS A 2 -10.13 32.37 69.58
CA LYS A 2 -9.96 32.79 68.17
C LYS A 2 -9.81 31.47 67.36
N SER A 3 -10.84 31.16 66.53
CA SER A 3 -10.79 30.04 65.60
C SER A 3 -10.00 30.42 64.35
N PHE A 4 -8.93 29.70 64.06
CA PHE A 4 -8.22 29.74 62.80
C PHE A 4 -8.82 28.72 61.84
N ILE A 5 -9.33 29.23 60.72
CA ILE A 5 -9.77 28.37 59.60
C ILE A 5 -8.56 28.18 58.69
N LEU A 6 -8.03 26.97 58.64
CA LEU A 6 -7.03 26.53 57.64
C LEU A 6 -7.75 26.26 56.31
N SER A 7 -7.46 27.11 55.31
CA SER A 7 -7.91 26.89 53.94
C SER A 7 -6.90 26.02 53.20
N ASN A 8 -7.29 24.75 52.94
CA ASN A 8 -6.48 23.84 52.11
C ASN A 8 -6.64 24.18 50.61
N ILE A 9 -5.58 24.78 50.04
CA ILE A 9 -5.49 24.97 48.60
C ILE A 9 -5.01 23.65 47.99
N LEU A 10 -5.91 22.91 47.34
CA LEU A 10 -5.57 21.79 46.48
C LEU A 10 -5.02 22.32 45.16
N LEU A 11 -3.69 22.28 44.96
CA LEU A 11 -3.07 22.45 43.64
C LEU A 11 -3.35 21.20 42.84
N GLY A 12 -4.29 21.28 41.90
CA GLY A 12 -4.51 20.27 40.87
C GLY A 12 -3.35 20.27 39.86
N LEU A 13 -2.53 19.24 39.87
CA LEU A 13 -1.59 18.92 38.81
C LEU A 13 -2.38 18.53 37.57
N ALA A 14 -2.54 19.46 36.62
CA ALA A 14 -3.02 19.15 35.28
C ALA A 14 -1.92 18.37 34.56
N ALA A 15 -2.05 17.05 34.50
CA ALA A 15 -1.24 16.22 33.63
C ALA A 15 -1.56 16.60 32.18
N ALA A 16 -0.58 17.20 31.47
CA ALA A 16 -0.69 17.39 30.04
C ALA A 16 -0.66 16.01 29.37
N VAL A 17 -1.82 15.54 28.97
CA VAL A 17 -1.95 14.34 28.11
C VAL A 17 -1.37 14.72 26.75
N PRO A 18 -0.40 13.96 26.20
CA PRO A 18 0.08 14.22 24.84
C PRO A 18 -1.13 14.10 23.91
N GLN A 19 -1.48 15.21 23.26
CA GLN A 19 -2.49 15.18 22.20
C GLN A 19 -1.90 14.38 21.03
N TYR A 20 -2.23 13.11 20.94
CA TYR A 20 -2.12 12.36 19.71
C TYR A 20 -2.95 13.11 18.67
N GLY A 21 -2.30 13.48 17.55
CA GLY A 21 -2.96 14.20 16.46
C GLY A 21 -4.27 13.50 16.11
N ASP A 22 -5.32 14.31 16.07
CA ASP A 22 -6.69 13.86 15.89
C ASP A 22 -6.80 13.12 14.54
N LEU A 23 -7.02 11.81 14.57
CA LEU A 23 -7.27 11.03 13.36
C LEU A 23 -8.54 11.57 12.73
N SER A 24 -8.39 12.31 11.64
CA SER A 24 -9.50 12.93 10.94
C SER A 24 -9.99 11.99 9.82
N GLY A 25 -11.25 12.13 9.49
CA GLY A 25 -11.76 11.54 8.25
C GLY A 25 -11.01 12.09 7.03
N PRO A 26 -11.20 11.49 5.86
CA PRO A 26 -10.55 11.92 4.62
C PRO A 26 -10.92 13.37 4.27
N PRO A 27 -10.06 14.08 3.50
CA PRO A 27 -10.40 15.39 2.95
C PRO A 27 -11.59 15.27 2.00
N LYS A 28 -12.31 16.37 1.77
CA LYS A 28 -13.44 16.39 0.83
C LYS A 28 -12.98 16.16 -0.62
N ARG A 29 -11.78 16.63 -0.94
CA ARG A 29 -11.14 16.41 -2.24
C ARG A 29 -9.89 15.56 -2.06
N PHE A 30 -9.86 14.43 -2.77
CA PHE A 30 -8.70 13.59 -2.95
C PHE A 30 -8.75 12.99 -4.35
N THR A 31 -7.79 13.33 -5.20
CA THR A 31 -7.79 12.97 -6.62
C THR A 31 -6.40 12.56 -7.10
N ILE A 32 -6.37 11.68 -8.11
CA ILE A 32 -5.17 11.34 -8.85
C ILE A 32 -5.12 12.26 -10.07
N ARG A 33 -4.12 13.15 -10.15
CA ARG A 33 -3.94 14.05 -11.29
C ARG A 33 -3.31 13.35 -12.48
N ASN A 34 -2.31 12.53 -12.22
CA ASN A 34 -1.53 11.85 -13.24
C ASN A 34 -0.97 10.53 -12.71
N VAL A 35 -0.86 9.56 -13.60
CA VAL A 35 -0.23 8.26 -13.36
C VAL A 35 0.81 8.03 -14.42
N SER A 36 2.06 7.86 -14.02
CA SER A 36 3.09 7.30 -14.89
C SER A 36 3.39 5.86 -14.48
N LEU A 37 3.59 5.00 -15.46
CA LEU A 37 3.84 3.58 -15.24
C LEU A 37 5.02 3.10 -16.08
N ILE A 38 5.81 2.21 -15.51
CA ILE A 38 6.91 1.54 -16.16
C ILE A 38 7.14 0.16 -15.54
N GLY A 39 7.32 -0.85 -16.36
CA GLY A 39 7.65 -2.19 -15.89
C GLY A 39 7.20 -3.28 -16.86
N SER A 40 7.80 -4.45 -16.70
CA SER A 40 7.50 -5.62 -17.51
C SER A 40 6.15 -6.28 -17.16
N GLY A 41 5.57 -5.97 -16.01
CA GLY A 41 4.27 -6.48 -15.54
C GLY A 41 3.08 -5.60 -15.93
N CYS A 42 3.32 -4.41 -16.48
CA CYS A 42 2.26 -3.48 -16.86
C CYS A 42 2.57 -2.78 -18.20
N PRO A 43 2.46 -3.47 -19.33
CA PRO A 43 2.50 -2.83 -20.62
C PRO A 43 1.53 -1.65 -20.69
N SER A 44 1.80 -0.69 -21.59
CA SER A 44 0.97 0.50 -21.75
C SER A 44 -0.52 0.14 -21.91
N GLY A 45 -1.40 0.80 -21.15
CA GLY A 45 -2.84 0.56 -21.16
C GLY A 45 -3.34 -0.65 -20.36
N THR A 46 -2.46 -1.39 -19.66
CA THR A 46 -2.85 -2.57 -18.90
C THR A 46 -2.91 -2.37 -17.39
N ALA A 47 -2.59 -1.18 -16.90
CA ALA A 47 -2.75 -0.81 -15.50
C ALA A 47 -3.79 0.30 -15.36
N HIS A 48 -4.62 0.19 -14.33
CA HIS A 48 -5.60 1.19 -13.94
C HIS A 48 -5.46 1.49 -12.46
N VAL A 49 -5.62 2.77 -12.11
CA VAL A 49 -5.51 3.23 -10.71
C VAL A 49 -6.71 4.09 -10.38
N GLN A 50 -7.28 3.88 -9.22
CA GLN A 50 -8.41 4.65 -8.72
C GLN A 50 -8.34 4.84 -7.21
N VAL A 51 -9.03 5.87 -6.73
CA VAL A 51 -9.35 6.08 -5.32
C VAL A 51 -10.84 5.82 -5.15
N ASP A 52 -11.22 5.15 -4.10
CA ASP A 52 -12.62 4.92 -3.77
C ASP A 52 -13.35 6.23 -3.40
N ARG A 53 -14.68 6.20 -3.38
CA ARG A 53 -15.48 7.39 -3.06
C ARG A 53 -15.28 7.91 -1.64
N SER A 54 -14.85 7.05 -0.73
CA SER A 54 -14.56 7.44 0.66
C SER A 54 -13.21 8.13 0.81
N GLY A 55 -12.31 8.03 -0.18
CA GLY A 55 -10.93 8.53 -0.10
C GLY A 55 -10.06 7.75 0.89
N THR A 56 -10.47 6.54 1.25
CA THR A 56 -9.77 5.69 2.23
C THR A 56 -9.13 4.46 1.62
N ILE A 57 -9.42 4.16 0.35
CA ILE A 57 -8.83 3.04 -0.38
C ILE A 57 -8.29 3.53 -1.71
N PHE A 58 -7.03 3.21 -1.95
CA PHE A 58 -6.37 3.31 -3.24
C PHE A 58 -6.29 1.92 -3.85
N GLU A 59 -6.67 1.79 -5.12
CA GLU A 59 -6.63 0.52 -5.85
C GLU A 59 -5.80 0.66 -7.13
N ALA A 60 -4.81 -0.21 -7.29
CA ALA A 60 -4.12 -0.45 -8.55
C ALA A 60 -4.51 -1.81 -9.10
N SER A 61 -4.95 -1.87 -10.35
CA SER A 61 -5.33 -3.11 -11.03
C SER A 61 -4.58 -3.27 -12.34
N PHE A 62 -4.18 -4.50 -12.64
CA PHE A 62 -3.36 -4.87 -13.78
C PHE A 62 -4.09 -5.96 -14.58
N SER A 63 -4.30 -5.77 -15.88
CA SER A 63 -5.02 -6.72 -16.73
C SER A 63 -4.12 -7.65 -17.54
N ALA A 64 -2.79 -7.47 -17.50
CA ALA A 64 -1.82 -8.28 -18.24
C ALA A 64 -0.63 -8.75 -17.38
N TYR A 65 -0.76 -8.68 -16.05
CA TYR A 65 0.31 -9.08 -15.15
C TYR A 65 0.41 -10.60 -15.09
N GLN A 66 1.57 -11.14 -15.49
CA GLN A 66 1.79 -12.59 -15.47
C GLN A 66 3.26 -12.91 -15.20
N VAL A 67 3.52 -13.80 -14.25
CA VAL A 67 4.82 -14.37 -13.90
C VAL A 67 4.71 -15.87 -14.05
N GLN A 68 5.66 -16.51 -14.73
CA GLN A 68 5.57 -17.94 -14.99
C GLN A 68 6.94 -18.60 -15.06
N THR A 69 6.98 -19.91 -14.72
CA THR A 69 8.14 -20.79 -14.89
C THR A 69 7.73 -22.04 -15.66
N GLY A 70 8.71 -22.78 -16.17
CA GLY A 70 8.49 -24.04 -16.88
C GLY A 70 9.64 -24.39 -17.83
N PRO A 71 9.62 -25.57 -18.46
CA PRO A 71 10.75 -26.10 -19.26
C PRO A 71 11.18 -25.22 -20.43
N THR A 72 10.25 -24.44 -21.00
CA THR A 72 10.50 -23.60 -22.18
C THR A 72 10.30 -22.12 -21.89
N VAL A 73 10.10 -21.76 -20.61
CA VAL A 73 9.83 -20.38 -20.20
C VAL A 73 11.15 -19.64 -19.99
N PRO A 74 11.39 -18.55 -20.71
CA PRO A 74 12.62 -17.76 -20.55
C PRO A 74 12.69 -17.09 -19.17
N ALA A 75 13.89 -16.86 -18.68
CA ALA A 75 14.14 -16.24 -17.36
C ALA A 75 13.50 -14.87 -17.20
N SER A 76 13.24 -14.14 -18.27
CA SER A 76 12.55 -12.85 -18.27
C SER A 76 11.07 -12.93 -17.82
N GLU A 77 10.50 -14.16 -17.83
CA GLU A 77 9.12 -14.39 -17.38
C GLU A 77 9.05 -14.80 -15.89
N TRP A 78 10.16 -15.17 -15.26
CA TRP A 78 10.20 -15.60 -13.86
C TRP A 78 10.02 -14.46 -12.88
N ARG A 79 10.18 -13.22 -13.35
CA ARG A 79 9.98 -12.00 -12.57
C ARG A 79 9.36 -10.91 -13.42
N LYS A 80 8.36 -10.27 -12.88
CA LYS A 80 7.73 -9.07 -13.45
C LYS A 80 7.63 -7.99 -12.39
N ASN A 81 7.69 -6.75 -12.83
CA ASN A 81 7.42 -5.62 -11.95
C ASN A 81 6.61 -4.54 -12.68
N CYS A 82 5.88 -3.78 -11.91
CA CYS A 82 5.25 -2.54 -12.35
C CYS A 82 5.48 -1.45 -11.32
N LYS A 83 6.13 -0.38 -11.73
CA LYS A 83 6.27 0.84 -10.93
C LYS A 83 5.26 1.87 -11.42
N LEU A 84 4.44 2.34 -10.50
CA LEU A 84 3.49 3.43 -10.67
C LEU A 84 4.00 4.63 -9.90
N SER A 85 3.97 5.82 -10.51
CA SER A 85 4.18 7.10 -9.82
C SER A 85 2.91 7.92 -9.97
N LEU A 86 2.30 8.24 -8.84
CA LEU A 86 0.97 8.84 -8.73
C LEU A 86 1.10 10.27 -8.22
N ASN A 87 0.69 11.23 -9.02
CA ASN A 87 0.54 12.60 -8.57
C ASN A 87 -0.83 12.74 -7.90
N LEU A 88 -0.82 12.91 -6.59
CA LEU A 88 -2.00 13.03 -5.75
C LEU A 88 -2.25 14.50 -5.39
N ASP A 89 -3.52 14.89 -5.36
CA ASP A 89 -3.99 16.23 -4.99
C ASP A 89 -5.13 16.10 -3.98
N TYR A 90 -5.04 16.83 -2.86
CA TYR A 90 -6.00 16.76 -1.77
C TYR A 90 -6.16 18.13 -1.10
N ASP A 91 -7.14 18.27 -0.21
CA ASP A 91 -7.36 19.53 0.49
C ASP A 91 -6.17 19.90 1.37
N PRO A 92 -5.82 21.20 1.49
CA PRO A 92 -4.74 21.67 2.36
C PRO A 92 -4.99 21.32 3.83
N GLY A 93 -3.92 21.14 4.60
CA GLY A 93 -3.98 20.85 6.03
C GLY A 93 -4.27 19.38 6.36
N PHE A 94 -4.10 18.50 5.40
CA PHE A 94 -4.16 17.06 5.58
C PHE A 94 -2.85 16.41 5.16
N GLN A 95 -2.56 15.30 5.82
CA GLN A 95 -1.53 14.32 5.43
C GLN A 95 -2.10 12.92 5.52
N PHE A 96 -1.49 11.97 4.81
CA PHE A 96 -1.94 10.58 4.81
C PHE A 96 -0.76 9.60 4.86
N ARG A 97 -1.08 8.37 5.27
CA ARG A 97 -0.18 7.22 5.19
C ARG A 97 -0.93 5.98 4.76
N LEU A 98 -0.19 4.96 4.33
CA LEU A 98 -0.73 3.64 4.03
C LEU A 98 -0.64 2.75 5.26
N VAL A 99 -1.72 2.02 5.58
CA VAL A 99 -1.83 1.22 6.80
C VAL A 99 -2.16 -0.26 6.57
N GLY A 100 -2.41 -0.65 5.35
CA GLY A 100 -2.69 -2.04 4.99
C GLY A 100 -2.71 -2.23 3.47
N THR A 101 -2.49 -3.46 3.03
CA THR A 101 -2.55 -3.83 1.61
C THR A 101 -3.22 -5.18 1.45
N ASP A 102 -4.20 -5.24 0.56
CA ASP A 102 -4.80 -6.47 0.07
C ASP A 102 -4.32 -6.71 -1.36
N MET A 103 -3.89 -7.92 -1.65
CA MET A 103 -3.48 -8.33 -2.99
C MET A 103 -4.31 -9.53 -3.42
N SER A 104 -4.95 -9.44 -4.58
CA SER A 104 -5.77 -10.52 -5.14
C SER A 104 -5.40 -10.81 -6.59
N GLY A 105 -5.52 -12.09 -6.96
CA GLY A 105 -5.18 -12.61 -8.28
C GLY A 105 -5.39 -14.10 -8.35
N PHE A 106 -4.67 -14.73 -9.28
CA PHE A 106 -4.63 -16.18 -9.46
C PHE A 106 -3.21 -16.72 -9.29
N ALA A 107 -3.05 -17.85 -8.63
CA ALA A 107 -1.77 -18.54 -8.54
C ALA A 107 -1.97 -20.04 -8.79
N SER A 108 -1.04 -20.64 -9.55
CA SER A 108 -0.93 -22.09 -9.76
C SER A 108 0.53 -22.46 -9.55
N ILE A 109 0.86 -22.88 -8.33
CA ILE A 109 2.23 -23.15 -7.89
C ILE A 109 2.24 -24.56 -7.30
N PRO A 110 3.01 -25.51 -7.88
CA PRO A 110 3.10 -26.89 -7.36
C PRO A 110 3.94 -26.93 -6.07
N ASP A 111 3.85 -28.05 -5.35
CA ASP A 111 4.67 -28.30 -4.18
C ASP A 111 6.17 -28.18 -4.50
N GLY A 112 6.92 -27.60 -3.58
CA GLY A 112 8.38 -27.45 -3.70
C GLY A 112 8.82 -26.26 -4.55
N ILE A 113 7.89 -25.45 -5.09
CA ILE A 113 8.18 -24.21 -5.79
C ILE A 113 7.76 -23.05 -4.92
N GLY A 114 8.66 -22.11 -4.70
CA GLY A 114 8.39 -20.86 -4.01
C GLY A 114 8.05 -19.73 -4.97
N GLY A 115 7.33 -18.74 -4.45
CA GLY A 115 7.05 -17.51 -5.14
C GLY A 115 6.72 -16.40 -4.16
N GLN A 116 6.88 -15.17 -4.60
CA GLN A 116 6.48 -14.02 -3.80
C GLN A 116 6.07 -12.83 -4.66
N CYS A 117 5.23 -11.99 -4.08
CA CYS A 117 4.97 -10.64 -4.57
C CYS A 117 5.35 -9.63 -3.51
N VAL A 118 6.08 -8.60 -3.88
CA VAL A 118 6.47 -7.48 -3.03
C VAL A 118 5.78 -6.23 -3.54
N ASN A 119 4.91 -5.65 -2.73
CA ASN A 119 4.35 -4.32 -2.97
C ASN A 119 5.13 -3.33 -2.11
N SER A 120 5.82 -2.40 -2.73
CA SER A 120 6.58 -1.37 -2.02
C SER A 120 6.07 0.02 -2.32
N PHE A 121 6.04 0.85 -1.28
CA PHE A 121 5.52 2.22 -1.33
C PHE A 121 6.55 3.20 -0.78
N SER A 122 6.61 4.38 -1.38
CA SER A 122 7.41 5.50 -0.87
C SER A 122 6.84 6.82 -1.38
N PHE A 123 6.97 7.88 -0.58
CA PHE A 123 6.75 9.23 -1.08
C PHE A 123 8.00 9.75 -1.78
N ALA A 124 7.81 10.54 -2.85
CA ALA A 124 8.94 11.24 -3.45
C ALA A 124 9.45 12.31 -2.49
N GLY A 125 10.76 12.35 -2.30
CA GLY A 125 11.41 13.27 -1.35
C GLY A 125 11.65 12.69 0.03
N ASP A 126 11.08 11.55 0.38
CA ASP A 126 11.44 10.83 1.61
C ASP A 126 12.80 10.17 1.45
N ASN A 127 13.70 10.46 2.41
CA ASN A 127 15.08 9.97 2.42
C ASN A 127 15.19 8.49 2.80
N GLY A 128 14.28 7.64 2.31
CA GLY A 128 14.45 6.20 2.39
C GLY A 128 13.37 5.40 3.11
N ASP A 129 12.29 6.02 3.58
CA ASP A 129 11.18 5.29 4.19
C ASP A 129 10.35 4.58 3.13
N ARG A 130 10.90 3.44 2.67
CA ARG A 130 10.21 2.51 1.80
C ARG A 130 9.55 1.44 2.62
N ILE A 131 8.26 1.27 2.44
CA ILE A 131 7.49 0.22 3.08
C ILE A 131 7.32 -0.92 2.11
N GLU A 132 7.47 -2.12 2.60
CA GLU A 132 7.32 -3.33 1.81
C GLU A 132 6.28 -4.26 2.42
N TYR A 133 5.39 -4.73 1.56
CA TYR A 133 4.38 -5.74 1.85
C TYR A 133 4.71 -6.98 1.06
N ILE A 134 5.07 -8.05 1.74
CA ILE A 134 5.51 -9.27 1.10
C ILE A 134 4.41 -10.32 1.23
N VAL A 135 3.92 -10.75 0.09
CA VAL A 135 3.02 -11.90 -0.07
C VAL A 135 3.86 -13.09 -0.52
N ARG A 136 3.90 -14.15 0.29
CA ARG A 136 4.65 -15.37 -0.04
C ARG A 136 3.72 -16.51 -0.37
N PHE A 137 4.05 -17.23 -1.44
CA PHE A 137 3.39 -18.46 -1.83
C PHE A 137 4.30 -19.61 -1.44
N GLN A 138 3.87 -20.40 -0.47
CA GLN A 138 4.60 -21.58 0.00
C GLN A 138 3.71 -22.82 -0.12
N GLY A 139 4.29 -23.91 -0.61
CA GLY A 139 3.56 -25.12 -0.86
C GLY A 139 2.58 -25.02 -2.03
N ARG A 140 1.68 -25.99 -2.13
CA ARG A 140 0.73 -26.07 -3.23
C ARG A 140 -0.30 -24.95 -3.18
N ASN A 141 -0.28 -24.10 -4.19
CA ASN A 141 -1.31 -23.08 -4.44
C ASN A 141 -1.97 -23.40 -5.77
N SER A 142 -3.29 -23.40 -5.81
CA SER A 142 -4.04 -23.59 -7.06
C SER A 142 -5.39 -22.90 -6.97
N GLY A 143 -5.51 -21.76 -7.62
CA GLY A 143 -6.73 -20.99 -7.66
C GLY A 143 -6.54 -19.49 -7.35
N ARG A 144 -7.65 -18.85 -7.11
CA ARG A 144 -7.71 -17.45 -6.71
C ARG A 144 -7.10 -17.26 -5.33
N PHE A 145 -6.32 -16.21 -5.16
CA PHE A 145 -5.84 -15.76 -3.86
C PHE A 145 -6.36 -14.37 -3.53
N ASP A 146 -6.53 -14.11 -2.24
CA ASP A 146 -6.81 -12.81 -1.65
C ASP A 146 -6.04 -12.76 -0.33
N LEU A 147 -4.94 -11.99 -0.32
CA LEU A 147 -3.95 -12.01 0.75
C LEU A 147 -3.78 -10.61 1.33
N HIS A 148 -3.98 -10.53 2.62
CA HIS A 148 -3.87 -9.30 3.41
C HIS A 148 -2.49 -9.19 4.07
N SER A 149 -1.95 -8.00 4.09
CA SER A 149 -0.72 -7.67 4.81
C SER A 149 -0.86 -6.34 5.53
N THR A 150 -0.57 -6.34 6.83
CA THR A 150 -0.43 -5.12 7.62
C THR A 150 1.05 -4.90 7.92
N PRO A 151 1.67 -3.87 7.37
CA PRO A 151 3.06 -3.56 7.65
C PRO A 151 3.20 -2.84 8.97
N GLY A 152 4.46 -2.61 9.34
CA GLY A 152 4.80 -1.53 10.25
C GLY A 152 4.29 -0.16 9.76
N LEU A 153 4.30 0.82 10.65
CA LEU A 153 3.80 2.17 10.33
C LEU A 153 4.59 2.80 9.20
N SER A 154 3.88 3.29 8.18
CA SER A 154 4.46 4.10 7.11
C SER A 154 4.74 5.52 7.56
N SER A 155 5.68 6.19 6.91
CA SER A 155 5.81 7.63 7.00
C SER A 155 4.52 8.32 6.54
N TRP A 156 4.28 9.52 7.08
CA TRP A 156 3.20 10.39 6.63
C TRP A 156 3.65 11.15 5.38
N SER A 157 2.71 11.47 4.49
CA SER A 157 2.95 12.46 3.44
C SER A 157 3.28 13.82 4.05
N SER A 158 3.95 14.71 3.30
CA SER A 158 4.30 16.04 3.79
C SER A 158 3.08 16.89 4.14
N CYS A 159 3.14 17.63 5.23
CA CYS A 159 2.19 18.68 5.60
C CYS A 159 2.42 20.02 4.90
N GLU A 160 3.55 20.21 4.26
CA GLU A 160 3.92 21.47 3.62
C GLU A 160 3.22 21.69 2.27
N SER A 161 2.64 20.61 1.72
CA SER A 161 1.99 20.61 0.41
C SER A 161 0.64 19.92 0.46
N ASN A 162 -0.26 20.34 -0.40
CA ASN A 162 -1.51 19.67 -0.70
C ASN A 162 -1.39 18.70 -1.90
N THR A 163 -0.17 18.41 -2.31
CA THR A 163 0.16 17.44 -3.35
C THR A 163 1.24 16.50 -2.86
N SER A 164 1.18 15.26 -3.28
CA SER A 164 2.20 14.24 -3.00
C SER A 164 2.43 13.36 -4.22
N ILE A 165 3.65 12.90 -4.40
CA ILE A 165 3.96 11.85 -5.36
C ILE A 165 4.13 10.55 -4.57
N LEU A 166 3.19 9.63 -4.75
CA LEU A 166 3.27 8.29 -4.20
C LEU A 166 3.81 7.32 -5.26
N ASN A 167 4.90 6.66 -4.95
CA ASN A 167 5.45 5.58 -5.77
C ASN A 167 4.98 4.24 -5.21
N LEU A 168 4.36 3.43 -6.07
CA LEU A 168 4.04 2.03 -5.84
C LEU A 168 4.88 1.19 -6.79
N ASN A 169 5.53 0.13 -6.29
CA ASN A 169 6.11 -0.89 -7.14
C ASN A 169 5.58 -2.26 -6.71
N THR A 170 4.90 -2.93 -7.62
CA THR A 170 4.47 -4.33 -7.47
C THR A 170 5.44 -5.22 -8.23
N ALA A 171 6.19 -6.06 -7.54
CA ALA A 171 7.14 -7.00 -8.12
C ALA A 171 6.78 -8.42 -7.67
N CYS A 172 6.46 -9.29 -8.62
CA CYS A 172 6.26 -10.72 -8.36
C CYS A 172 7.35 -11.54 -9.01
N GLU A 173 7.73 -12.61 -8.33
CA GLU A 173 8.72 -13.56 -8.81
C GLU A 173 8.38 -14.99 -8.40
N LEU A 174 8.79 -15.94 -9.21
CA LEU A 174 8.75 -17.36 -8.97
C LEU A 174 10.18 -17.89 -8.94
N GLU A 175 10.44 -18.85 -8.08
CA GLU A 175 11.72 -19.56 -8.06
C GLU A 175 11.97 -20.25 -9.41
N PRO A 176 13.20 -20.13 -9.96
CA PRO A 176 13.57 -20.82 -11.21
C PRO A 176 13.27 -22.31 -11.14
N SER A 177 12.48 -22.82 -12.07
CA SER A 177 12.03 -24.20 -12.04
C SER A 177 11.70 -24.74 -13.43
N ASN A 178 11.94 -26.04 -13.65
CA ASN A 178 11.44 -26.77 -14.80
C ASN A 178 9.96 -27.17 -14.64
N HIS A 179 9.35 -26.97 -13.48
CA HIS A 179 7.93 -27.19 -13.27
C HIS A 179 7.14 -25.94 -13.65
N ARG A 180 5.97 -26.14 -14.20
CA ARG A 180 5.07 -25.04 -14.54
C ARG A 180 4.51 -24.43 -13.27
N ALA A 181 4.78 -23.15 -13.05
CA ALA A 181 4.16 -22.35 -12.02
C ALA A 181 3.74 -21.00 -12.60
N LEU A 182 2.72 -20.40 -12.03
CA LEU A 182 2.07 -19.19 -12.52
C LEU A 182 1.58 -18.32 -11.37
N ILE A 183 1.83 -17.01 -11.46
CA ILE A 183 1.11 -15.96 -10.75
C ILE A 183 0.55 -15.02 -11.82
N ALA A 184 -0.75 -14.78 -11.84
CA ALA A 184 -1.39 -14.03 -12.92
C ALA A 184 -2.61 -13.24 -12.44
N VAL A 185 -3.26 -12.59 -13.39
CA VAL A 185 -4.58 -12.00 -13.23
C VAL A 185 -5.60 -13.08 -12.87
N ASP A 186 -6.57 -12.73 -12.04
CA ASP A 186 -7.69 -13.61 -11.70
C ASP A 186 -8.58 -13.85 -12.94
N GLU A 187 -8.95 -15.09 -13.19
CA GLU A 187 -9.70 -15.47 -14.40
C GLU A 187 -11.11 -14.86 -14.45
N VAL A 188 -11.72 -14.61 -13.30
CA VAL A 188 -13.08 -14.06 -13.21
C VAL A 188 -13.07 -12.55 -13.33
N SER A 189 -12.19 -11.88 -12.60
CA SER A 189 -12.08 -10.42 -12.63
C SER A 189 -11.24 -9.89 -13.79
N GLY A 190 -10.40 -10.74 -14.40
CA GLY A 190 -9.40 -10.37 -15.40
C GLY A 190 -8.32 -9.43 -14.87
N LYS A 191 -8.09 -9.40 -13.55
CA LYS A 191 -7.18 -8.45 -12.91
C LYS A 191 -6.34 -9.10 -11.81
N LEU A 192 -5.10 -8.63 -11.71
CA LEU A 192 -4.33 -8.70 -10.48
C LEU A 192 -4.53 -7.34 -9.80
N THR A 193 -4.93 -7.33 -8.54
CA THR A 193 -5.33 -6.10 -7.85
C THR A 193 -4.51 -5.91 -6.58
N VAL A 194 -4.10 -4.67 -6.34
CA VAL A 194 -3.45 -4.23 -5.09
C VAL A 194 -4.29 -3.09 -4.53
N LYS A 195 -4.92 -3.32 -3.38
CA LYS A 195 -5.68 -2.31 -2.64
C LYS A 195 -4.87 -1.88 -1.42
N CYS A 196 -4.84 -0.58 -1.17
CA CYS A 196 -4.12 0.00 -0.05
C CYS A 196 -5.08 0.82 0.80
N ALA A 197 -5.13 0.52 2.08
CA ALA A 197 -5.88 1.31 3.04
C ALA A 197 -5.11 2.60 3.38
N ILE A 198 -5.82 3.73 3.34
CA ILE A 198 -5.30 5.07 3.60
C ILE A 198 -5.82 5.56 4.93
N GLN A 199 -4.92 6.04 5.77
CA GLN A 199 -5.24 6.74 7.00
C GLN A 199 -4.90 8.23 6.85
N TRP A 200 -5.85 9.08 7.22
CA TRP A 200 -5.72 10.53 7.15
C TRP A 200 -5.50 11.14 8.52
N GLN A 201 -4.77 12.23 8.55
CA GLN A 201 -4.55 13.07 9.72
C GLN A 201 -4.53 14.53 9.32
N ARG A 202 -5.03 15.41 10.20
CA ARG A 202 -4.85 16.87 10.05
C ARG A 202 -3.43 17.25 10.41
N CYS A 203 -2.85 18.13 9.62
CA CYS A 203 -1.57 18.75 9.95
C CYS A 203 -1.74 19.65 11.18
N LEU A 204 -0.88 19.47 12.18
CA LEU A 204 -0.79 20.37 13.31
C LEU A 204 -0.16 21.69 12.82
N LYS A 205 -0.75 22.80 13.20
CA LYS A 205 -0.19 24.14 12.95
C LYS A 205 0.92 24.43 13.93
#